data_b27bcd3f6cba6becd6843e9b495abad2
#
_entry.id   b27bcd3f6cba6becd6843e9b495abad2
#
_cell.length_a   1.000
_cell.length_b   1.000
_cell.length_c   1.000
_cell.angle_alpha   90.00
_cell.angle_beta   90.00
_cell.angle_gamma   90.00
#
_symmetry.space_group_name_H-M   'P 1'
#
loop_
_entity.id
_entity.type
_entity.pdbx_description
1 polymer ?
#
loop_
_entity_poly.entity_id
_entity_poly.type
_entity_poly.pdbx_seq_one_letter_code
_entity_poly.pdbx_strand_id
1 'polypeptide(L)'
;MFGPPGCGKTMLAKAVANESEVPFLSMNGSEFIEMIGGLGASRVRSLFKEARKRAPAIIYIDEIDAIGRKRSEGSGGFSPQNSEGEQTLNQLLVEMDGLGTTAGDIVMLASTNRADVLDKALLRPGRFDRQITIGKVQFYQKKFVKL
;
A
#
# COMPACT_ATOMS: atom_id res chain seq x y z
N MET A 1 4.44 1.85 5.56
CA MET A 1 5.60 2.76 5.57
C MET A 1 5.16 4.15 5.14
N PHE A 2 5.52 5.18 5.85
CA PHE A 2 5.22 6.55 5.48
C PHE A 2 6.44 7.46 5.67
N GLY A 3 6.47 8.56 4.91
CA GLY A 3 7.58 9.50 4.91
C GLY A 3 7.56 10.37 3.65
N PRO A 4 8.41 11.40 3.59
CA PRO A 4 8.43 12.32 2.47
C PRO A 4 8.76 11.63 1.14
N PRO A 5 8.41 12.23 0.00
CA PRO A 5 8.79 11.69 -1.30
C PRO A 5 10.32 11.59 -1.41
N GLY A 6 10.81 10.58 -2.12
CA GLY A 6 12.24 10.37 -2.34
C GLY A 6 13.03 9.82 -1.13
N CYS A 7 12.40 9.44 -0.01
CA CYS A 7 13.10 8.83 1.12
C CYS A 7 13.41 7.33 0.97
N GLY A 8 13.09 6.72 -0.18
CA GLY A 8 13.48 5.35 -0.49
C GLY A 8 12.50 4.26 -0.06
N LYS A 9 11.22 4.58 0.23
CA LYS A 9 10.20 3.60 0.66
C LYS A 9 10.08 2.41 -0.28
N THR A 10 9.92 2.66 -1.57
CA THR A 10 9.81 1.63 -2.61
C THR A 10 11.08 0.80 -2.73
N MET A 11 12.24 1.45 -2.62
CA MET A 11 13.54 0.77 -2.66
C MET A 11 13.71 -0.15 -1.45
N LEU A 12 13.31 0.31 -0.26
CA LEU A 12 13.36 -0.51 0.96
C LEU A 12 12.46 -1.74 0.84
N ALA A 13 11.23 -1.58 0.34
CA ALA A 13 10.33 -2.71 0.14
C ALA A 13 10.91 -3.77 -0.81
N LYS A 14 11.52 -3.33 -1.92
CA LYS A 14 12.20 -4.23 -2.86
C LYS A 14 13.42 -4.91 -2.24
N ALA A 15 14.19 -4.20 -1.43
CA ALA A 15 15.35 -4.77 -0.73
C ALA A 15 14.92 -5.86 0.27
N VAL A 16 13.84 -5.62 1.02
CA VAL A 16 13.27 -6.65 1.93
C VAL A 16 12.84 -7.90 1.17
N ALA A 17 12.19 -7.74 0.03
CA ALA A 17 11.75 -8.87 -0.79
C ALA A 17 12.94 -9.67 -1.36
N ASN A 18 13.97 -8.98 -1.85
CA ASN A 18 15.17 -9.62 -2.37
C ASN A 18 15.92 -10.40 -1.28
N GLU A 19 16.04 -9.82 -0.08
CA GLU A 19 16.71 -10.48 1.06
C GLU A 19 15.92 -11.70 1.57
N SER A 20 14.59 -11.63 1.45
CA SER A 20 13.69 -12.73 1.89
C SER A 20 13.55 -13.84 0.86
N GLU A 21 14.07 -13.66 -0.34
CA GLU A 21 13.98 -14.62 -1.48
C GLU A 21 12.53 -15.08 -1.80
N VAL A 22 11.55 -14.21 -1.54
CA VAL A 22 10.13 -14.49 -1.80
C VAL A 22 9.59 -13.67 -2.98
N PRO A 23 8.58 -14.16 -3.70
CA PRO A 23 7.89 -13.41 -4.75
C PRO A 23 7.41 -12.05 -4.27
N PHE A 24 7.69 -11.01 -5.07
CA PHE A 24 7.31 -9.63 -4.81
C PHE A 24 6.30 -9.17 -5.86
N LEU A 25 5.06 -8.95 -5.42
CA LEU A 25 3.99 -8.44 -6.25
C LEU A 25 3.76 -6.96 -5.90
N SER A 26 4.06 -6.05 -6.81
CA SER A 26 3.89 -4.62 -6.56
C SER A 26 2.85 -4.00 -7.48
N MET A 27 2.10 -3.05 -6.93
CA MET A 27 1.13 -2.25 -7.67
C MET A 27 1.11 -0.83 -7.11
N ASN A 28 0.89 0.16 -7.95
CA ASN A 28 0.68 1.53 -7.50
C ASN A 28 -0.81 1.74 -7.17
N GLY A 29 -1.11 2.47 -6.10
CA GLY A 29 -2.48 2.78 -5.70
C GLY A 29 -3.28 3.48 -6.80
N SER A 30 -2.64 4.28 -7.64
CA SER A 30 -3.27 4.93 -8.79
C SER A 30 -3.74 3.96 -9.87
N GLU A 31 -3.10 2.80 -10.01
CA GLU A 31 -3.50 1.77 -10.97
C GLU A 31 -4.86 1.13 -10.66
N PHE A 32 -5.34 1.30 -9.42
CA PHE A 32 -6.67 0.85 -9.04
C PHE A 32 -7.77 1.88 -9.36
N ILE A 33 -7.39 3.12 -9.68
CA ILE A 33 -8.31 4.21 -9.99
C ILE A 33 -8.27 4.44 -11.49
N GLU A 34 -9.03 3.68 -12.25
CA GLU A 34 -9.22 3.94 -13.67
C GLU A 34 -10.64 4.41 -13.94
N MET A 35 -10.79 5.24 -15.00
CA MET A 35 -12.05 5.89 -15.40
C MET A 35 -13.15 4.93 -15.86
N ILE A 36 -12.91 3.60 -15.85
CA ILE A 36 -13.86 2.59 -16.31
C ILE A 36 -14.34 1.75 -15.14
N GLY A 37 -15.62 1.82 -14.83
CA GLY A 37 -16.27 1.32 -13.62
C GLY A 37 -15.95 -0.13 -13.23
N GLY A 38 -15.56 -0.33 -11.98
CA GLY A 38 -15.39 -1.64 -11.35
C GLY A 38 -14.07 -2.36 -11.61
N LEU A 39 -13.16 -1.82 -12.43
CA LEU A 39 -11.87 -2.46 -12.70
C LEU A 39 -10.95 -2.46 -11.48
N GLY A 40 -10.99 -1.44 -10.62
CA GLY A 40 -10.16 -1.35 -9.43
C GLY A 40 -10.36 -2.53 -8.49
N ALA A 41 -11.59 -2.84 -8.13
CA ALA A 41 -11.92 -3.99 -7.29
C ALA A 41 -11.52 -5.34 -7.94
N SER A 42 -11.64 -5.46 -9.25
CA SER A 42 -11.20 -6.65 -10.00
C SER A 42 -9.68 -6.81 -9.97
N ARG A 43 -8.92 -5.72 -10.09
CA ARG A 43 -7.46 -5.72 -9.99
C ARG A 43 -7.00 -6.12 -8.59
N VAL A 44 -7.66 -5.61 -7.55
CA VAL A 44 -7.41 -6.05 -6.16
C VAL A 44 -7.56 -7.55 -6.04
N ARG A 45 -8.70 -8.11 -6.46
CA ARG A 45 -8.93 -9.56 -6.42
C ARG A 45 -7.86 -10.35 -7.19
N SER A 46 -7.46 -9.87 -8.36
CA SER A 46 -6.45 -10.52 -9.19
C SER A 46 -5.07 -10.53 -8.53
N LEU A 47 -4.68 -9.41 -7.91
CA LEU A 47 -3.42 -9.28 -7.17
C LEU A 47 -3.36 -10.28 -6.02
N PHE A 48 -4.40 -10.35 -5.19
CA PHE A 48 -4.44 -11.27 -4.06
C PHE A 48 -4.55 -12.73 -4.49
N LYS A 49 -5.30 -13.02 -5.55
CA LYS A 49 -5.34 -14.37 -6.13
C LYS A 49 -3.97 -14.83 -6.60
N GLU A 50 -3.21 -13.95 -7.24
CA GLU A 50 -1.87 -14.27 -7.69
C GLU A 50 -0.89 -14.43 -6.52
N ALA A 51 -0.99 -13.59 -5.49
CA ALA A 51 -0.19 -13.73 -4.28
C ALA A 51 -0.44 -15.07 -3.58
N ARG A 52 -1.70 -15.49 -3.45
CA ARG A 52 -2.05 -16.81 -2.86
C ARG A 52 -1.46 -17.98 -3.62
N LYS A 53 -1.35 -17.90 -4.94
CA LYS A 53 -0.72 -18.94 -5.76
C LYS A 53 0.78 -19.04 -5.55
N ARG A 54 1.42 -17.92 -5.20
CA ARG A 54 2.87 -17.79 -5.05
C ARG A 54 3.32 -17.74 -3.60
N ALA A 55 2.44 -18.02 -2.65
CA ALA A 55 2.79 -17.96 -1.23
C ALA A 55 3.93 -18.96 -0.89
N PRO A 56 4.91 -18.58 -0.06
CA PRO A 56 5.01 -17.32 0.64
C PRO A 56 5.34 -16.13 -0.30
N ALA A 57 4.71 -14.96 -0.10
CA ALA A 57 4.87 -13.82 -1.01
C ALA A 57 4.74 -12.47 -0.27
N ILE A 58 5.27 -11.42 -0.88
CA ILE A 58 5.08 -10.05 -0.42
C ILE A 58 4.21 -9.30 -1.43
N ILE A 59 3.11 -8.71 -0.95
CA ILE A 59 2.33 -7.72 -1.69
C ILE A 59 2.78 -6.33 -1.27
N TYR A 60 3.12 -5.49 -2.23
CA TYR A 60 3.48 -4.09 -1.99
C TYR A 60 2.57 -3.14 -2.75
N ILE A 61 1.92 -2.23 -2.01
CA ILE A 61 1.08 -1.18 -2.61
C ILE A 61 1.77 0.16 -2.38
N ASP A 62 2.25 0.77 -3.46
CA ASP A 62 2.81 2.12 -3.41
C ASP A 62 1.69 3.16 -3.52
N GLU A 63 1.85 4.32 -2.89
CA GLU A 63 0.89 5.42 -2.92
C GLU A 63 -0.55 4.98 -2.54
N ILE A 64 -0.67 4.20 -1.46
CA ILE A 64 -1.97 3.66 -1.02
C ILE A 64 -3.01 4.75 -0.71
N ASP A 65 -2.58 5.98 -0.47
CA ASP A 65 -3.46 7.13 -0.29
C ASP A 65 -4.27 7.48 -1.55
N ALA A 66 -3.91 6.95 -2.73
CA ALA A 66 -4.73 7.09 -3.91
C ALA A 66 -6.12 6.44 -3.73
N ILE A 67 -6.18 5.26 -3.10
CA ILE A 67 -7.43 4.50 -2.86
C ILE A 67 -7.92 4.58 -1.42
N GLY A 68 -7.03 4.82 -0.48
CA GLY A 68 -7.28 4.74 0.96
C GLY A 68 -7.63 6.06 1.63
N ARG A 69 -8.14 7.06 0.91
CA ARG A 69 -8.50 8.36 1.50
C ARG A 69 -9.73 8.25 2.39
N LYS A 70 -9.69 9.01 3.51
CA LYS A 70 -10.86 9.25 4.37
C LYS A 70 -12.02 9.80 3.55
N ARG A 71 -13.22 9.32 3.84
CA ARG A 71 -14.46 9.90 3.31
C ARG A 71 -14.55 11.35 3.76
N SER A 72 -14.78 12.28 2.83
CA SER A 72 -15.09 13.66 3.17
C SER A 72 -16.51 13.70 3.73
N GLU A 73 -16.63 13.81 5.05
CA GLU A 73 -17.90 14.16 5.69
C GLU A 73 -18.25 15.60 5.30
N GLY A 74 -19.04 15.78 4.26
CA GLY A 74 -19.54 17.12 3.93
C GLY A 74 -19.67 17.50 2.47
N SER A 75 -19.22 16.71 1.54
CA SER A 75 -19.45 17.00 0.11
C SER A 75 -20.59 16.14 -0.42
N GLY A 76 -21.81 16.64 -0.32
CA GLY A 76 -23.04 15.99 -0.79
C GLY A 76 -23.17 15.91 -2.33
N GLY A 77 -22.06 15.70 -3.03
CA GLY A 77 -22.02 15.46 -4.46
C GLY A 77 -21.81 13.98 -4.78
N PHE A 78 -22.80 13.32 -5.33
CA PHE A 78 -22.68 12.04 -5.99
C PHE A 78 -21.74 12.19 -7.18
N SER A 79 -20.44 11.97 -6.96
CA SER A 79 -19.47 11.86 -8.06
C SER A 79 -19.21 10.38 -8.29
N PRO A 80 -19.41 9.87 -9.52
CA PRO A 80 -19.13 8.45 -9.85
C PRO A 80 -17.72 8.01 -9.48
N GLN A 81 -16.76 8.91 -9.55
CA GLN A 81 -15.36 8.66 -9.18
C GLN A 81 -15.16 8.35 -7.69
N ASN A 82 -15.98 8.91 -6.78
CA ASN A 82 -15.91 8.62 -5.35
C ASN A 82 -16.42 7.20 -5.05
N SER A 83 -17.41 6.73 -5.81
CA SER A 83 -17.99 5.39 -5.62
C SER A 83 -17.00 4.26 -6.00
N GLU A 84 -16.18 4.48 -7.03
CA GLU A 84 -15.20 3.48 -7.48
C GLU A 84 -14.02 3.33 -6.51
N GLY A 85 -13.49 4.46 -6.02
CA GLY A 85 -12.45 4.44 -4.99
C GLY A 85 -12.93 3.72 -3.73
N GLU A 86 -14.19 3.95 -3.32
CA GLU A 86 -14.79 3.27 -2.18
C GLU A 86 -14.99 1.77 -2.41
N GLN A 87 -15.44 1.37 -3.59
CA GLN A 87 -15.57 -0.06 -3.93
C GLN A 87 -14.21 -0.75 -3.92
N THR A 88 -13.20 -0.11 -4.47
CA THR A 88 -11.81 -0.62 -4.49
C THR A 88 -11.24 -0.73 -3.08
N LEU A 89 -11.43 0.29 -2.25
CA LEU A 89 -11.03 0.25 -0.84
C LEU A 89 -11.74 -0.87 -0.08
N ASN A 90 -13.05 -0.98 -0.22
CA ASN A 90 -13.81 -2.04 0.44
C ASN A 90 -13.34 -3.43 0.00
N GLN A 91 -13.08 -3.64 -1.29
CA GLN A 91 -12.53 -4.90 -1.79
C GLN A 91 -11.14 -5.18 -1.20
N LEU A 92 -10.28 -4.16 -1.10
CA LEU A 92 -8.97 -4.31 -0.46
C LEU A 92 -9.10 -4.76 0.99
N LEU A 93 -10.00 -4.14 1.76
CA LEU A 93 -10.25 -4.50 3.16
C LEU A 93 -10.73 -5.96 3.29
N VAL A 94 -11.65 -6.40 2.41
CA VAL A 94 -12.13 -7.80 2.37
C VAL A 94 -11.00 -8.77 2.09
N GLU A 95 -10.15 -8.48 1.11
CA GLU A 95 -9.02 -9.35 0.76
C GLU A 95 -7.99 -9.43 1.89
N MET A 96 -7.72 -8.30 2.57
CA MET A 96 -6.82 -8.26 3.73
C MET A 96 -7.35 -9.12 4.89
N ASP A 97 -8.64 -9.00 5.21
CA ASP A 97 -9.27 -9.80 6.27
C ASP A 97 -9.23 -11.31 5.93
N GLY A 98 -9.28 -11.65 4.65
CA GLY A 98 -9.18 -13.02 4.16
C GLY A 98 -7.77 -13.62 4.20
N LEU A 99 -6.72 -12.83 4.42
CA LEU A 99 -5.35 -13.35 4.51
C LEU A 99 -5.11 -14.15 5.80
N GLY A 100 -5.76 -13.78 6.90
CA GLY A 100 -5.57 -14.41 8.22
C GLY A 100 -6.14 -15.83 8.33
N THR A 101 -7.01 -16.25 7.42
CA THR A 101 -7.78 -17.51 7.57
C THR A 101 -7.39 -18.62 6.60
N THR A 102 -6.87 -18.33 5.44
CA THR A 102 -6.70 -19.31 4.35
C THR A 102 -5.45 -19.15 3.50
N ALA A 103 -4.77 -18.05 3.62
CA ALA A 103 -3.58 -17.80 2.80
C ALA A 103 -2.34 -18.21 3.58
N GLY A 104 -1.46 -18.97 2.94
CA GLY A 104 -0.10 -19.14 3.44
C GLY A 104 0.56 -17.79 3.71
N ASP A 105 1.81 -17.79 4.12
CA ASP A 105 2.56 -16.64 4.60
C ASP A 105 2.63 -15.49 3.57
N ILE A 106 1.61 -14.63 3.53
CA ILE A 106 1.58 -13.41 2.71
C ILE A 106 1.78 -12.21 3.62
N VAL A 107 2.82 -11.43 3.33
CA VAL A 107 3.10 -10.17 4.03
C VAL A 107 2.65 -9.01 3.16
N MET A 108 1.86 -8.11 3.73
CA MET A 108 1.46 -6.89 3.05
C MET A 108 2.31 -5.70 3.49
N LEU A 109 2.85 -4.99 2.53
CA LEU A 109 3.53 -3.72 2.71
C LEU A 109 2.78 -2.63 1.93
N ALA A 110 2.66 -1.45 2.51
CA ALA A 110 2.16 -0.29 1.78
C ALA A 110 3.02 0.94 2.07
N SER A 111 3.07 1.85 1.12
CA SER A 111 3.71 3.15 1.31
C SER A 111 2.77 4.30 0.99
N THR A 112 2.97 5.40 1.69
CA THR A 112 2.30 6.67 1.41
C THR A 112 3.19 7.85 1.79
N ASN A 113 3.00 8.96 1.09
CA ASN A 113 3.57 10.26 1.46
C ASN A 113 2.64 11.02 2.42
N ARG A 114 1.38 10.58 2.57
CA ARG A 114 0.33 11.29 3.29
C ARG A 114 -0.46 10.36 4.22
N ALA A 115 0.15 9.99 5.33
CA ALA A 115 -0.52 9.14 6.34
C ALA A 115 -1.75 9.82 6.97
N ASP A 116 -1.80 11.16 6.98
CA ASP A 116 -2.89 11.98 7.52
C ASP A 116 -4.24 11.80 6.82
N VAL A 117 -4.20 11.45 5.53
CA VAL A 117 -5.42 11.28 4.70
C VAL A 117 -5.95 9.85 4.67
N LEU A 118 -5.21 8.87 5.21
CA LEU A 118 -5.61 7.46 5.15
C LEU A 118 -6.86 7.18 5.99
N ASP A 119 -7.72 6.32 5.44
CA ASP A 119 -8.87 5.79 6.16
C ASP A 119 -8.40 4.93 7.35
N LYS A 120 -9.00 5.19 8.51
CA LYS A 120 -8.69 4.46 9.75
C LYS A 120 -8.95 2.96 9.65
N ALA A 121 -9.84 2.55 8.75
CA ALA A 121 -10.12 1.13 8.51
C ALA A 121 -8.90 0.35 8.02
N LEU A 122 -8.00 0.99 7.28
CA LEU A 122 -6.73 0.38 6.83
C LEU A 122 -5.74 0.15 7.97
N LEU A 123 -5.84 0.93 9.04
CA LEU A 123 -4.89 0.94 10.17
C LEU A 123 -5.36 0.08 11.36
N ARG A 124 -6.47 -0.67 11.20
CA ARG A 124 -6.98 -1.56 12.25
C ARG A 124 -6.08 -2.79 12.44
N PRO A 125 -6.07 -3.37 13.67
CA PRO A 125 -5.39 -4.65 13.91
C PRO A 125 -5.80 -5.72 12.89
N GLY A 126 -4.82 -6.52 12.46
CA GLY A 126 -5.02 -7.52 11.40
C GLY A 126 -4.90 -6.97 9.97
N ARG A 127 -4.70 -5.66 9.80
CA ARG A 127 -4.44 -4.99 8.53
C ARG A 127 -3.06 -4.31 8.57
N PHE A 128 -2.94 -3.02 8.25
CA PHE A 128 -1.66 -2.30 8.40
C PHE A 128 -1.46 -1.83 9.85
N ASP A 129 -1.25 -2.76 10.74
CA ASP A 129 -1.09 -2.51 12.18
C ASP A 129 0.31 -2.01 12.56
N ARG A 130 1.32 -2.28 11.71
CA ARG A 130 2.69 -1.81 11.92
C ARG A 130 2.98 -0.57 11.07
N GLN A 131 3.28 0.52 11.76
CA GLN A 131 3.57 1.81 11.12
C GLN A 131 5.05 2.13 11.26
N ILE A 132 5.73 2.33 10.13
CA ILE A 132 7.16 2.64 10.06
C ILE A 132 7.32 3.99 9.39
N THR A 133 7.91 4.95 10.10
CA THR A 133 8.26 6.26 9.54
C THR A 133 9.66 6.21 8.97
N ILE A 134 9.79 6.62 7.70
CA ILE A 134 11.08 6.72 7.00
C ILE A 134 11.39 8.19 6.81
N GLY A 135 12.43 8.68 7.50
CA GLY A 135 12.91 10.05 7.39
C GLY A 135 13.75 10.28 6.13
N LYS A 136 14.06 11.55 5.85
CA LYS A 136 15.05 11.88 4.82
C LYS A 136 16.43 11.37 5.25
N VAL A 137 17.14 10.73 4.34
CA VAL A 137 18.54 10.35 4.55
C VAL A 137 19.37 11.62 4.66
N GLN A 138 19.91 11.90 5.82
CA GLN A 138 20.90 12.96 5.99
C GLN A 138 22.27 12.39 5.63
N PHE A 139 22.83 12.82 4.51
CA PHE A 139 24.21 12.53 4.20
C PHE A 139 25.08 13.41 5.09
N TYR A 140 25.67 12.85 6.13
CA TYR A 140 26.79 13.46 6.78
C TYR A 140 27.97 13.40 5.82
N GLN A 141 28.28 14.50 5.13
CA GLN A 141 29.57 14.63 4.46
C GLN A 141 30.64 14.57 5.56
N LYS A 142 31.35 13.44 5.68
CA LYS A 142 32.62 13.42 6.41
C LYS A 142 33.54 14.38 5.68
N LYS A 143 33.74 15.59 6.21
CA LYS A 143 34.85 16.43 5.82
C LYS A 143 36.11 15.64 6.12
N PHE A 144 36.73 15.10 5.09
CA PHE A 144 38.09 14.63 5.23
C PHE A 144 38.92 15.86 5.49
N VAL A 145 39.31 16.07 6.74
CA VAL A 145 40.39 17.02 7.08
C VAL A 145 41.64 16.40 6.54
N LYS A 146 42.20 16.96 5.44
CA LYS A 146 43.57 16.67 5.05
C LYS A 146 44.48 17.18 6.17
N LEU A 147 45.18 16.28 6.84
CA LEU A 147 46.34 16.56 7.65
C LEU A 147 47.53 16.87 6.72
#